data_1889205275e259ff8419bb7282094ae5
#
_entry.id   1889205275e259ff8419bb7282094ae5
#
_cell.length_a   1.000
_cell.length_b   1.000
_cell.length_c   1.000
_cell.angle_alpha   90.00
_cell.angle_beta   90.00
_cell.angle_gamma   90.00
#
_symmetry.space_group_name_H-M   'P 1'
#
loop_
_entity.id
_entity.type
_entity.pdbx_description
1 polymer ?
#
loop_
_entity_poly.entity_id
_entity_poly.type
_entity_poly.pdbx_seq_one_letter_code
_entity_poly.pdbx_strand_id
1 'polypeptide(L)'
;MDSEPTQKSWETLYQKYSLLFDNRHKSPMESPMCFGIECNLGWYELLASVCWRIFQHEKNIADRIRIRNENEKPNDQSDLDYVPVKFDQVKEKYGGLRVYYSGGDDYVDGVISMAEEYSYKVCEVCGNAGNPNKGGWISTLCESCRNKT
;
A
#
# COMPACT_ATOMS: atom_id res chain seq x y z
N MET A 1 -14.72 -27.24 6.39
CA MET A 1 -14.56 -26.70 5.03
C MET A 1 -13.23 -25.97 4.95
N ASP A 2 -12.29 -26.63 4.34
CA ASP A 2 -10.97 -26.01 4.17
C ASP A 2 -11.07 -25.03 3.02
N SER A 3 -11.10 -23.73 3.36
CA SER A 3 -10.90 -22.72 2.34
C SER A 3 -9.49 -22.91 1.82
N GLU A 4 -9.33 -23.16 0.51
CA GLU A 4 -8.03 -23.13 -0.10
C GLU A 4 -7.33 -21.82 0.27
N PRO A 5 -6.05 -21.86 0.65
CA PRO A 5 -5.34 -20.62 0.92
C PRO A 5 -5.39 -19.76 -0.34
N THR A 6 -6.02 -18.59 -0.22
CA THR A 6 -6.10 -17.64 -1.32
C THR A 6 -4.67 -17.36 -1.78
N GLN A 7 -4.35 -17.75 -3.00
CA GLN A 7 -3.02 -17.53 -3.54
C GLN A 7 -2.73 -16.05 -3.54
N LYS A 8 -1.65 -15.64 -2.87
CA LYS A 8 -1.24 -14.23 -2.82
C LYS A 8 -0.88 -13.76 -4.23
N SER A 9 -1.57 -12.72 -4.66
CA SER A 9 -1.37 -12.11 -5.97
C SER A 9 -1.69 -10.63 -5.86
N TRP A 10 -0.92 -9.79 -6.54
CA TRP A 10 -1.23 -8.36 -6.59
C TRP A 10 -2.61 -8.09 -7.17
N GLU A 11 -3.10 -8.96 -8.05
CA GLU A 11 -4.43 -8.83 -8.64
C GLU A 11 -5.54 -8.78 -7.59
N THR A 12 -5.41 -9.53 -6.48
CA THR A 12 -6.38 -9.47 -5.36
C THR A 12 -6.46 -8.09 -4.75
N LEU A 13 -5.33 -7.39 -4.61
CA LEU A 13 -5.33 -6.01 -4.09
C LEU A 13 -5.95 -5.04 -5.09
N TYR A 14 -5.65 -5.19 -6.38
CA TYR A 14 -6.20 -4.34 -7.43
C TYR A 14 -7.71 -4.43 -7.48
N GLN A 15 -8.26 -5.63 -7.36
CA GLN A 15 -9.70 -5.85 -7.39
C GLN A 15 -10.39 -5.33 -6.12
N LYS A 16 -9.79 -5.62 -4.96
CA LYS A 16 -10.37 -5.23 -3.67
C LYS A 16 -10.30 -3.72 -3.42
N TYR A 17 -9.24 -3.07 -3.88
CA TYR A 17 -8.98 -1.65 -3.66
C TYR A 17 -8.83 -0.89 -4.98
N SER A 18 -9.78 -1.10 -5.89
CA SER A 18 -9.70 -0.60 -7.26
C SER A 18 -9.49 0.91 -7.37
N LEU A 19 -10.04 1.69 -6.43
CA LEU A 19 -9.89 3.14 -6.44
C LEU A 19 -8.46 3.57 -6.11
N LEU A 20 -7.79 2.88 -5.17
CA LEU A 20 -6.38 3.14 -4.85
C LEU A 20 -5.48 2.88 -6.05
N PHE A 21 -5.81 1.86 -6.84
CA PHE A 21 -5.02 1.42 -8.00
C PHE A 21 -5.59 1.91 -9.34
N ASP A 22 -6.45 2.92 -9.32
CA ASP A 22 -7.11 3.43 -10.53
C ASP A 22 -6.11 3.89 -11.60
N ASN A 23 -4.96 4.42 -11.20
CA ASN A 23 -3.91 4.86 -12.11
C ASN A 23 -3.27 3.73 -12.94
N ARG A 24 -3.55 2.46 -12.63
CA ARG A 24 -3.12 1.32 -13.45
C ARG A 24 -3.69 1.35 -14.88
N HIS A 25 -4.81 2.02 -15.06
CA HIS A 25 -5.47 2.13 -16.36
C HIS A 25 -4.96 3.30 -17.20
N LYS A 26 -4.03 4.08 -16.66
CA LYS A 26 -3.40 5.19 -17.37
C LYS A 26 -2.25 4.71 -18.25
N SER A 27 -1.85 5.56 -19.21
CA SER A 27 -0.69 5.27 -20.06
C SER A 27 0.62 5.44 -19.28
N PRO A 28 1.73 4.83 -19.75
CA PRO A 28 3.05 5.04 -19.14
C PRO A 28 3.49 6.51 -19.07
N MET A 29 2.97 7.34 -19.98
CA MET A 29 3.25 8.78 -19.98
C MET A 29 2.53 9.52 -18.85
N GLU A 30 1.46 8.96 -18.33
CA GLU A 30 0.64 9.59 -17.29
C GLU A 30 0.98 9.09 -15.88
N SER A 31 1.25 7.79 -15.73
CA SER A 31 1.53 7.21 -14.42
C SER A 31 2.34 5.92 -14.52
N PRO A 32 3.41 5.78 -13.70
CA PRO A 32 4.14 4.51 -13.58
C PRO A 32 3.28 3.37 -13.02
N MET A 33 2.11 3.67 -12.43
CA MET A 33 1.21 2.65 -11.88
C MET A 33 0.69 1.70 -12.97
N CYS A 34 0.77 2.10 -14.25
CA CYS A 34 0.41 1.22 -15.37
C CYS A 34 1.22 -0.08 -15.38
N PHE A 35 2.42 -0.08 -14.79
CA PHE A 35 3.27 -1.28 -14.65
C PHE A 35 2.90 -2.14 -13.44
N GLY A 36 1.91 -1.73 -12.64
CA GLY A 36 1.49 -2.44 -11.44
C GLY A 36 2.48 -2.28 -10.28
N ILE A 37 2.32 -3.13 -9.28
CA ILE A 37 3.22 -3.17 -8.11
C ILE A 37 4.55 -3.80 -8.54
N GLU A 38 5.65 -3.09 -8.30
CA GLU A 38 6.99 -3.44 -8.76
C GLU A 38 7.88 -3.90 -7.60
N CYS A 39 7.39 -4.89 -6.85
CA CYS A 39 8.16 -5.59 -5.81
C CYS A 39 7.66 -7.03 -5.68
N ASN A 40 8.38 -7.84 -4.92
CA ASN A 40 8.03 -9.24 -4.76
C ASN A 40 6.95 -9.46 -3.70
N LEU A 41 6.32 -10.61 -3.76
CA LEU A 41 5.13 -10.97 -2.95
C LEU A 41 5.42 -11.16 -1.45
N GLY A 42 6.68 -11.15 -1.03
CA GLY A 42 7.02 -11.14 0.40
C GLY A 42 6.48 -9.92 1.13
N TRP A 43 6.24 -8.83 0.42
CA TRP A 43 5.64 -7.61 0.98
C TRP A 43 4.11 -7.54 0.79
N TYR A 44 3.48 -8.66 0.39
CA TYR A 44 2.03 -8.68 0.15
C TYR A 44 1.23 -8.27 1.39
N GLU A 45 1.51 -8.90 2.54
CA GLU A 45 0.77 -8.61 3.77
C GLU A 45 0.96 -7.17 4.24
N LEU A 46 2.17 -6.65 4.07
CA LEU A 46 2.49 -5.26 4.40
C LEU A 46 1.65 -4.31 3.54
N LEU A 47 1.63 -4.51 2.23
CA LEU A 47 0.84 -3.69 1.31
C LEU A 47 -0.66 -3.88 1.48
N ALA A 48 -1.10 -5.10 1.77
CA ALA A 48 -2.51 -5.37 2.08
C ALA A 48 -2.97 -4.57 3.31
N SER A 49 -2.11 -4.48 4.33
CA SER A 49 -2.38 -3.69 5.53
C SER A 49 -2.44 -2.20 5.24
N VAL A 50 -1.54 -1.69 4.40
CA VAL A 50 -1.57 -0.29 3.94
C VAL A 50 -2.90 0.01 3.26
N CYS A 51 -3.29 -0.81 2.30
CA CYS A 51 -4.55 -0.64 1.57
C CYS A 51 -5.76 -0.68 2.50
N TRP A 52 -5.79 -1.64 3.43
CA TRP A 52 -6.86 -1.76 4.40
C TRP A 52 -6.98 -0.53 5.30
N ARG A 53 -5.86 -0.03 5.81
CA ARG A 53 -5.85 1.15 6.69
C ARG A 53 -6.33 2.39 5.97
N ILE A 54 -5.88 2.60 4.74
CA ILE A 54 -6.34 3.74 3.93
C ILE A 54 -7.83 3.60 3.62
N PHE A 55 -8.25 2.43 3.18
CA PHE A 55 -9.67 2.15 2.89
C PHE A 55 -10.54 2.45 4.11
N GLN A 56 -10.16 1.95 5.28
CA GLN A 56 -10.93 2.14 6.50
C GLN A 56 -10.97 3.60 6.93
N HIS A 57 -9.85 4.31 6.79
CA HIS A 57 -9.77 5.74 7.08
C HIS A 57 -10.72 6.54 6.18
N GLU A 58 -10.73 6.25 4.89
CA GLU A 58 -11.59 6.94 3.92
C GLU A 58 -13.07 6.62 4.17
N LYS A 59 -13.36 5.37 4.50
CA LYS A 59 -14.72 4.98 4.89
C LYS A 59 -15.19 5.73 6.13
N ASN A 60 -14.33 5.90 7.12
CA ASN A 60 -14.66 6.63 8.33
C ASN A 60 -14.97 8.11 8.05
N ILE A 61 -14.21 8.74 7.14
CA ILE A 61 -14.47 10.12 6.72
C ILE A 61 -15.85 10.21 6.05
N ALA A 62 -16.13 9.33 5.12
CA ALA A 62 -17.42 9.30 4.42
C ALA A 62 -18.58 9.07 5.39
N ASP A 63 -18.42 8.16 6.34
CA ASP A 63 -19.44 7.88 7.37
C ASP A 63 -19.70 9.10 8.26
N ARG A 64 -18.65 9.82 8.67
CA ARG A 64 -18.82 11.04 9.47
C ARG A 64 -19.62 12.09 8.71
N ILE A 65 -19.32 12.31 7.46
CA ILE A 65 -20.05 13.25 6.60
C ILE A 65 -21.51 12.84 6.51
N ARG A 66 -21.78 11.58 6.21
CA ARG A 66 -23.15 11.05 6.07
C ARG A 66 -23.95 11.21 7.38
N ILE A 67 -23.37 10.82 8.51
CA ILE A 67 -24.04 10.87 9.81
C ILE A 67 -24.35 12.33 10.20
N ARG A 68 -23.42 13.25 9.99
CA ARG A 68 -23.64 14.67 10.30
C ARG A 68 -24.73 15.26 9.39
N ASN A 69 -24.73 14.92 8.10
CA ASN A 69 -25.78 15.37 7.19
C ASN A 69 -27.16 14.84 7.58
N GLU A 70 -27.25 13.56 7.98
CA GLU A 70 -28.51 12.97 8.45
C GLU A 70 -29.05 13.63 9.72
N ASN A 71 -28.18 14.13 10.58
CA ASN A 71 -28.53 14.79 11.83
C ASN A 71 -28.53 16.31 11.74
N GLU A 72 -28.44 16.86 10.52
CA GLU A 72 -28.42 18.32 10.26
C GLU A 72 -27.32 19.05 11.05
N LYS A 73 -26.16 18.38 11.26
CA LYS A 73 -25.01 18.96 11.94
C LYS A 73 -23.95 19.39 10.92
N PRO A 74 -23.17 20.46 11.23
CA PRO A 74 -22.12 20.90 10.32
C PRO A 74 -21.01 19.86 10.23
N ASN A 75 -20.43 19.71 9.03
CA ASN A 75 -19.26 18.89 8.80
C ASN A 75 -17.98 19.61 9.18
N ASP A 76 -16.94 18.88 9.56
CA ASP A 76 -15.60 19.42 9.67
C ASP A 76 -15.07 19.72 8.27
N GLN A 77 -14.47 20.89 8.09
CA GLN A 77 -13.93 21.30 6.79
C GLN A 77 -12.84 20.34 6.31
N SER A 78 -12.04 19.80 7.24
CA SER A 78 -11.01 18.81 6.91
C SER A 78 -11.58 17.53 6.28
N ASP A 79 -12.76 17.08 6.73
CA ASP A 79 -13.45 15.93 6.13
C ASP A 79 -13.94 16.27 4.71
N LEU A 80 -14.48 17.49 4.52
CA LEU A 80 -14.98 17.92 3.20
C LEU A 80 -13.83 18.15 2.21
N ASP A 81 -12.68 18.58 2.68
CA ASP A 81 -11.50 18.86 1.84
C ASP A 81 -10.68 17.61 1.52
N TYR A 82 -10.98 16.50 2.16
CA TYR A 82 -10.20 15.26 1.97
C TYR A 82 -10.29 14.78 0.52
N VAL A 83 -9.12 14.52 -0.07
CA VAL A 83 -9.02 13.96 -1.43
C VAL A 83 -8.63 12.49 -1.30
N PRO A 84 -9.42 11.56 -1.88
CA PRO A 84 -9.08 10.13 -1.83
C PRO A 84 -7.70 9.82 -2.40
N VAL A 85 -7.04 8.86 -1.77
CA VAL A 85 -5.70 8.43 -2.17
C VAL A 85 -5.74 7.69 -3.50
N LYS A 86 -4.78 8.00 -4.37
CA LYS A 86 -4.47 7.21 -5.57
C LYS A 86 -2.98 6.94 -5.59
N PHE A 87 -2.61 5.67 -5.75
CA PHE A 87 -1.22 5.29 -5.89
C PHE A 87 -0.70 5.65 -7.28
N ASP A 88 0.47 6.28 -7.32
CA ASP A 88 1.15 6.63 -8.56
C ASP A 88 2.26 5.63 -8.90
N GLN A 89 2.90 5.06 -7.89
CA GLN A 89 3.92 4.02 -8.07
C GLN A 89 4.11 3.27 -6.75
N VAL A 90 4.25 1.95 -6.84
CA VAL A 90 4.62 1.10 -5.69
C VAL A 90 5.79 0.24 -6.17
N LYS A 91 6.93 0.34 -5.49
CA LYS A 91 8.14 -0.33 -5.96
C LYS A 91 9.12 -0.61 -4.82
N GLU A 92 10.12 -1.43 -5.11
CA GLU A 92 11.32 -1.59 -4.30
C GLU A 92 12.36 -0.56 -4.74
N LYS A 93 13.08 0.02 -3.78
CA LYS A 93 14.21 0.92 -4.04
C LYS A 93 15.21 0.81 -2.89
N TYR A 94 16.43 0.41 -3.22
CA TYR A 94 17.53 0.24 -2.25
C TYR A 94 17.14 -0.67 -1.06
N GLY A 95 16.41 -1.75 -1.35
CA GLY A 95 15.98 -2.72 -0.35
C GLY A 95 14.72 -2.35 0.41
N GLY A 96 14.13 -1.21 0.16
CA GLY A 96 12.93 -0.72 0.86
C GLY A 96 11.75 -0.51 -0.06
N LEU A 97 10.56 -0.63 0.51
CA LEU A 97 9.31 -0.30 -0.15
C LEU A 97 9.22 1.22 -0.34
N ARG A 98 8.74 1.61 -1.51
CA ARG A 98 8.40 3.02 -1.79
C ARG A 98 7.01 3.06 -2.40
N VAL A 99 6.16 3.89 -1.80
CA VAL A 99 4.79 4.14 -2.28
C VAL A 99 4.66 5.62 -2.59
N TYR A 100 4.48 5.92 -3.87
CA TYR A 100 4.21 7.29 -4.33
C TYR A 100 2.71 7.41 -4.57
N TYR A 101 2.11 8.50 -4.10
CA TYR A 101 0.66 8.67 -4.12
C TYR A 101 0.27 10.14 -4.15
N SER A 102 -0.99 10.38 -4.51
CA SER A 102 -1.65 11.68 -4.41
C SER A 102 -2.87 11.56 -3.48
N GLY A 103 -3.36 12.70 -2.99
CA GLY A 103 -4.46 12.71 -2.03
C GLY A 103 -4.01 12.31 -0.63
N GLY A 104 -4.99 12.02 0.22
CA GLY A 104 -4.72 11.64 1.61
C GLY A 104 -4.52 12.81 2.55
N ASP A 105 -4.03 12.50 3.72
CA ASP A 105 -3.77 13.43 4.82
C ASP A 105 -2.62 12.93 5.69
N ASP A 106 -2.39 13.56 6.83
CA ASP A 106 -1.31 13.17 7.76
C ASP A 106 -1.44 11.72 8.26
N TYR A 107 -2.67 11.22 8.43
CA TYR A 107 -2.89 9.82 8.80
C TYR A 107 -2.36 8.87 7.73
N VAL A 108 -2.69 9.15 6.47
CA VAL A 108 -2.23 8.35 5.33
C VAL A 108 -0.71 8.42 5.22
N ASP A 109 -0.13 9.61 5.37
CA ASP A 109 1.33 9.78 5.35
C ASP A 109 2.00 8.94 6.42
N GLY A 110 1.44 8.88 7.61
CA GLY A 110 1.95 8.07 8.72
C GLY A 110 1.85 6.56 8.44
N VAL A 111 0.73 6.11 7.87
CA VAL A 111 0.54 4.70 7.50
C VAL A 111 1.60 4.27 6.48
N ILE A 112 1.80 5.07 5.45
CA ILE A 112 2.75 4.76 4.37
C ILE A 112 4.19 4.83 4.89
N SER A 113 4.53 5.86 5.66
CA SER A 113 5.87 6.00 6.25
C SER A 113 6.21 4.82 7.14
N MET A 114 5.30 4.35 7.97
CA MET A 114 5.50 3.19 8.83
C MET A 114 5.73 1.92 7.98
N ALA A 115 4.95 1.73 6.93
CA ALA A 115 5.09 0.57 6.05
C ALA A 115 6.45 0.58 5.34
N GLU A 116 6.87 1.73 4.83
CA GLU A 116 8.17 1.88 4.18
C GLU A 116 9.32 1.56 5.14
N GLU A 117 9.26 2.09 6.36
CA GLU A 117 10.25 1.80 7.40
C GLU A 117 10.27 0.31 7.76
N TYR A 118 9.09 -0.28 7.97
CA TYR A 118 8.98 -1.69 8.36
C TYR A 118 9.41 -2.66 7.25
N SER A 119 9.35 -2.24 5.98
CA SER A 119 9.75 -3.08 4.86
C SER A 119 11.19 -3.57 4.96
N TYR A 120 12.07 -2.81 5.63
CA TYR A 120 13.46 -3.21 5.85
C TYR A 120 13.62 -4.37 6.84
N LYS A 121 12.54 -4.83 7.44
CA LYS A 121 12.51 -5.95 8.40
C LYS A 121 11.77 -7.16 7.86
N VAL A 122 11.25 -7.08 6.64
CA VAL A 122 10.44 -8.14 6.02
C VAL A 122 11.11 -8.59 4.73
N CYS A 123 11.42 -9.88 4.63
CA CYS A 123 11.97 -10.46 3.41
C CYS A 123 11.03 -10.16 2.23
N GLU A 124 11.55 -9.51 1.22
CA GLU A 124 10.76 -9.13 0.04
C GLU A 124 10.25 -10.34 -0.72
N VAL A 125 10.93 -11.49 -0.63
CA VAL A 125 10.58 -12.69 -1.39
C VAL A 125 9.57 -13.56 -0.65
N CYS A 126 9.80 -13.87 0.62
CA CYS A 126 8.96 -14.86 1.34
C CYS A 126 8.11 -14.25 2.47
N GLY A 127 8.36 -13.00 2.88
CA GLY A 127 7.59 -12.36 3.95
C GLY A 127 8.03 -12.67 5.36
N ASN A 128 9.01 -13.54 5.56
CA ASN A 128 9.61 -13.79 6.87
C ASN A 128 10.47 -12.59 7.31
N ALA A 129 10.91 -12.59 8.56
CA ALA A 129 11.84 -11.57 9.03
C ALA A 129 13.09 -11.55 8.15
N GLY A 130 13.50 -10.36 7.74
CA GLY A 130 14.64 -10.18 6.85
C GLY A 130 15.47 -8.96 7.25
N ASN A 131 16.60 -8.79 6.58
CA ASN A 131 17.50 -7.67 6.80
C ASN A 131 18.07 -7.17 5.47
N PRO A 132 18.36 -5.88 5.33
CA PRO A 132 19.13 -5.38 4.19
C PRO A 132 20.57 -5.90 4.26
N ASN A 133 21.14 -6.24 3.11
CA ASN A 133 22.58 -6.56 3.04
C ASN A 133 23.41 -5.26 3.11
N LYS A 134 24.68 -5.42 3.40
CA LYS A 134 25.65 -4.32 3.46
C LYS A 134 26.46 -4.28 2.17
N GLY A 135 26.38 -3.16 1.46
CA GLY A 135 27.16 -2.94 0.24
C GLY A 135 26.61 -3.63 -1.00
N GLY A 136 27.05 -3.18 -2.16
CA GLY A 136 26.58 -3.68 -3.45
C GLY A 136 25.12 -3.36 -3.71
N TRP A 137 24.44 -4.25 -4.44
CA TRP A 137 23.01 -4.13 -4.68
C TRP A 137 22.24 -4.46 -3.38
N ILE A 138 21.51 -3.51 -2.86
CA ILE A 138 20.83 -3.67 -1.57
C ILE A 138 19.46 -4.28 -1.77
N SER A 139 19.20 -5.39 -1.05
CA SER A 139 17.89 -6.05 -0.98
C SER A 139 17.62 -6.48 0.45
N THR A 140 16.36 -6.51 0.84
CA THR A 140 15.93 -6.98 2.16
C THR A 140 15.45 -8.42 2.02
N LEU A 141 16.22 -9.35 2.54
CA LEU A 141 15.96 -10.78 2.44
C LEU A 141 16.23 -11.47 3.78
N CYS A 142 15.54 -12.61 3.99
CA CYS A 142 15.92 -13.53 5.05
C CYS A 142 17.15 -14.34 4.59
N GLU A 143 17.81 -15.01 5.53
CA GLU A 143 19.00 -15.81 5.23
C GLU A 143 18.73 -16.86 4.16
N SER A 144 17.62 -17.60 4.29
CA SER A 144 17.24 -18.64 3.35
C SER A 144 17.08 -18.11 1.92
N CYS A 145 16.38 -17.01 1.74
CA CYS A 145 16.17 -16.41 0.41
C CYS A 145 17.46 -15.81 -0.15
N ARG A 146 18.30 -15.26 0.71
CA ARG A 146 19.59 -14.69 0.30
C ARG A 146 20.54 -15.77 -0.24
N ASN A 147 20.52 -16.95 0.36
CA ASN A 147 21.37 -18.06 -0.04
C ASN A 147 20.92 -18.72 -1.34
N LYS A 148 19.71 -18.41 -1.82
CA LYS A 148 19.17 -18.93 -3.09
C LYS A 148 19.52 -18.07 -4.29
N THR A 149 20.09 -16.90 -4.07
CA THR A 149 20.45 -15.96 -5.15
C THR A 149 21.88 -16.11 -5.60
#